data_0e7d514d770595fd634ba9ea27f20172
#
_entry.id   0e7d514d770595fd634ba9ea27f20172
#
_cell.length_a   1.000
_cell.length_b   1.000
_cell.length_c   1.000
_cell.angle_alpha   90.00
_cell.angle_beta   90.00
_cell.angle_gamma   90.00
#
_symmetry.space_group_name_H-M   'P 1'
#
loop_
_entity.id
_entity.type
_entity.pdbx_description
1 polymer ?
#
loop_
_entity_poly.entity_id
_entity_poly.type
_entity_poly.pdbx_seq_one_letter_code
_entity_poly.pdbx_strand_id
1 'polypeptide(L)'
;MTSPGWPAELTRARLHVVTGKGGTGKTTVAAALALALATGRRRTLLVEVEGRQGIARLFDTPPLPYEERRIAVAPGGGEVRALAVDAEDALLEYLALFYSLGFAGRTLRRMGAIEFATTLAPGLRDVLLTGKVKEATTRTEKGKHTYDAVVLDAPPTGRVVRFLDVTRAMAYLAKVGPIHHQSEGVVRLLHSADTAVHVVTLLEDLPVAETLETVAELDLADLRPGVVLINRVRPPRLPTRSVPAAADGRVAAADVRAGLLAAGLDLDPAVLDGLVAETVEHAVRVDAERQTRTKLAEAGMPLVELPELTEVGVDGVDLGGVYRLAEVLREQGVR
;
A
#
# COMPACT_ATOMS: atom_id res chain seq x y z
N MET A 1 22.70 5.25 11.28
CA MET A 1 22.78 4.45 10.04
C MET A 1 21.58 4.83 9.22
N THR A 2 21.76 5.44 8.06
CA THR A 2 20.68 5.75 7.13
C THR A 2 20.06 4.43 6.68
N SER A 3 18.77 4.27 6.89
CA SER A 3 18.02 3.12 6.36
C SER A 3 18.31 2.99 4.87
N PRO A 4 18.52 1.78 4.35
CA PRO A 4 18.64 1.60 2.91
C PRO A 4 17.30 2.04 2.32
N GLY A 5 17.29 3.17 1.63
CA GLY A 5 16.12 3.69 0.95
C GLY A 5 15.61 2.71 -0.11
N TRP A 6 14.85 3.18 -1.04
CA TRP A 6 14.27 2.37 -2.13
C TRP A 6 15.37 1.65 -2.93
N PRO A 7 15.34 0.30 -3.01
CA PRO A 7 16.35 -0.47 -3.73
C PRO A 7 16.38 -0.16 -5.23
N ALA A 8 17.57 -0.05 -5.79
CA ALA A 8 17.74 0.30 -7.20
C ALA A 8 17.08 -0.73 -8.16
N GLU A 9 17.07 -2.00 -7.79
CA GLU A 9 16.43 -3.07 -8.56
C GLU A 9 14.91 -2.92 -8.66
N LEU A 10 14.25 -2.21 -7.73
CA LEU A 10 12.81 -1.95 -7.76
C LEU A 10 12.43 -0.85 -8.78
N THR A 11 13.39 -0.08 -9.28
CA THR A 11 13.12 0.91 -10.34
C THR A 11 12.70 0.29 -11.67
N ARG A 12 12.95 -1.01 -11.85
CA ARG A 12 12.52 -1.78 -13.03
C ARG A 12 11.17 -2.45 -12.84
N ALA A 13 10.69 -2.56 -11.62
CA ALA A 13 9.38 -3.16 -11.35
C ALA A 13 8.28 -2.32 -11.98
N ARG A 14 7.34 -3.00 -12.61
CA ARG A 14 6.19 -2.41 -13.30
C ARG A 14 4.89 -2.59 -12.53
N LEU A 15 4.80 -3.66 -11.74
CA LEU A 15 3.70 -3.95 -10.83
C LEU A 15 4.19 -3.83 -9.39
N HIS A 16 3.64 -2.85 -8.68
CA HIS A 16 3.87 -2.63 -7.27
C HIS A 16 2.61 -3.04 -6.50
N VAL A 17 2.66 -4.17 -5.83
CA VAL A 17 1.56 -4.64 -4.98
C VAL A 17 1.75 -4.08 -3.57
N VAL A 18 0.77 -3.37 -3.05
CA VAL A 18 0.81 -2.76 -1.71
C VAL A 18 -0.18 -3.49 -0.81
N THR A 19 0.33 -4.17 0.20
CA THR A 19 -0.46 -4.88 1.22
C THR A 19 -0.09 -4.41 2.62
N GLY A 20 -0.71 -4.98 3.64
CA GLY A 20 -0.46 -4.68 5.06
C GLY A 20 -1.70 -4.95 5.88
N LYS A 21 -1.58 -4.97 7.20
CA LYS A 21 -2.71 -5.16 8.11
C LYS A 21 -3.82 -4.13 7.90
N GLY A 22 -5.05 -4.49 8.24
CA GLY A 22 -6.16 -3.53 8.29
C GLY A 22 -5.85 -2.34 9.20
N GLY A 23 -6.06 -1.11 8.71
CA GLY A 23 -5.80 0.11 9.48
C GLY A 23 -4.39 0.71 9.37
N THR A 24 -3.41 0.02 8.76
CA THR A 24 -2.04 0.54 8.58
C THR A 24 -1.92 1.68 7.56
N GLY A 25 -2.98 1.99 6.82
CA GLY A 25 -2.98 3.06 5.81
C GLY A 25 -2.56 2.59 4.41
N LYS A 26 -2.75 1.32 4.07
CA LYS A 26 -2.41 0.74 2.75
C LYS A 26 -2.83 1.60 1.57
N THR A 27 -4.12 1.95 1.49
CA THR A 27 -4.67 2.73 0.38
C THR A 27 -4.01 4.10 0.25
N THR A 28 -3.75 4.77 1.37
CA THR A 28 -3.03 6.06 1.40
C THR A 28 -1.60 5.92 0.89
N VAL A 29 -0.91 4.87 1.35
CA VAL A 29 0.48 4.59 0.93
C VAL A 29 0.53 4.16 -0.54
N ALA A 30 -0.41 3.34 -1.02
CA ALA A 30 -0.53 2.96 -2.43
C ALA A 30 -0.77 4.19 -3.32
N ALA A 31 -1.63 5.12 -2.88
CA ALA A 31 -1.88 6.38 -3.58
C ALA A 31 -0.63 7.29 -3.63
N ALA A 32 0.09 7.42 -2.51
CA ALA A 32 1.33 8.16 -2.44
C ALA A 32 2.43 7.54 -3.33
N LEU A 33 2.53 6.21 -3.34
CA LEU A 33 3.47 5.49 -4.20
C LEU A 33 3.13 5.71 -5.69
N ALA A 34 1.85 5.67 -6.07
CA ALA A 34 1.42 5.94 -7.43
C ALA A 34 1.78 7.36 -7.89
N LEU A 35 1.61 8.37 -7.02
CA LEU A 35 2.04 9.74 -7.29
C LEU A 35 3.56 9.87 -7.41
N ALA A 36 4.32 9.22 -6.52
CA ALA A 36 5.78 9.24 -6.55
C ALA A 36 6.32 8.64 -7.86
N LEU A 37 5.79 7.47 -8.27
CA LEU A 37 6.16 6.78 -9.51
C LEU A 37 5.73 7.54 -10.78
N ALA A 38 4.66 8.35 -10.73
CA ALA A 38 4.20 9.16 -11.86
C ALA A 38 5.05 10.41 -12.11
N THR A 39 5.97 10.77 -11.20
CA THR A 39 6.79 11.97 -11.33
C THR A 39 7.61 11.98 -12.63
N GLY A 40 7.82 13.16 -13.23
CA GLY A 40 8.64 13.31 -14.44
C GLY A 40 7.93 12.90 -15.73
N ARG A 41 6.63 13.19 -15.85
CA ARG A 41 5.77 12.92 -17.03
C ARG A 41 5.46 11.43 -17.26
N ARG A 42 5.62 10.59 -16.23
CA ARG A 42 5.27 9.17 -16.29
C ARG A 42 3.76 8.98 -16.08
N ARG A 43 3.26 7.86 -16.53
CA ARG A 43 1.87 7.45 -16.31
C ARG A 43 1.82 6.28 -15.35
N THR A 44 1.05 6.42 -14.27
CA THR A 44 0.84 5.36 -13.30
C THR A 44 -0.64 5.04 -13.19
N LEU A 45 -0.98 3.75 -13.12
CA LEU A 45 -2.33 3.29 -12.81
C LEU A 45 -2.39 2.81 -11.36
N LEU A 46 -3.31 3.36 -10.59
CA LEU A 46 -3.64 2.91 -9.24
C LEU A 46 -4.90 2.04 -9.29
N VAL A 47 -4.80 0.79 -8.83
CA VAL A 47 -5.86 -0.21 -8.94
C VAL A 47 -6.38 -0.59 -7.56
N GLU A 48 -7.70 -0.56 -7.38
CA GLU A 48 -8.41 -1.05 -6.19
C GLU A 48 -9.21 -2.32 -6.54
N VAL A 49 -9.10 -3.37 -5.72
CA VAL A 49 -9.75 -4.68 -5.98
C VAL A 49 -10.75 -5.11 -4.89
N GLU A 50 -10.89 -4.35 -3.82
CA GLU A 50 -11.80 -4.69 -2.71
C GLU A 50 -13.15 -3.94 -2.77
N GLY A 51 -13.36 -3.05 -3.73
CA GLY A 51 -14.63 -2.32 -3.94
C GLY A 51 -14.98 -1.31 -2.83
N ARG A 52 -14.00 -0.94 -1.98
CA ARG A 52 -14.24 -0.05 -0.83
C ARG A 52 -14.29 1.43 -1.21
N GLN A 53 -13.96 1.74 -2.45
CA GLN A 53 -13.90 3.13 -2.95
C GLN A 53 -12.97 4.03 -2.10
N GLY A 54 -11.91 3.44 -1.53
CA GLY A 54 -10.94 4.15 -0.69
C GLY A 54 -10.15 5.18 -1.48
N ILE A 55 -9.79 4.83 -2.71
CA ILE A 55 -9.09 5.72 -3.64
C ILE A 55 -9.96 6.93 -4.00
N ALA A 56 -11.25 6.71 -4.32
CA ALA A 56 -12.16 7.80 -4.65
C ALA A 56 -12.25 8.83 -3.52
N ARG A 57 -12.35 8.36 -2.27
CA ARG A 57 -12.39 9.23 -1.09
C ARG A 57 -11.11 10.02 -0.87
N LEU A 58 -9.92 9.39 -1.05
CA LEU A 58 -8.63 10.05 -0.89
C LEU A 58 -8.39 11.17 -1.91
N PHE A 59 -8.94 11.04 -3.12
CA PHE A 59 -8.78 12.02 -4.19
C PHE A 59 -10.00 12.93 -4.37
N ASP A 60 -10.94 12.89 -3.44
CA ASP A 60 -12.19 13.67 -3.49
C ASP A 60 -12.88 13.58 -4.86
N THR A 61 -13.03 12.35 -5.35
CA THR A 61 -13.66 12.05 -6.63
C THR A 61 -14.94 11.22 -6.42
N PRO A 62 -15.90 11.28 -7.35
CA PRO A 62 -17.00 10.34 -7.34
C PRO A 62 -16.52 8.88 -7.34
N PRO A 63 -17.35 7.93 -6.89
CA PRO A 63 -17.01 6.51 -6.92
C PRO A 63 -16.43 6.10 -8.27
N LEU A 64 -15.34 5.34 -8.23
CA LEU A 64 -14.65 4.88 -9.43
C LEU A 64 -15.47 3.78 -10.11
N PRO A 65 -15.81 3.94 -11.39
CA PRO A 65 -16.42 2.87 -12.19
C PRO A 65 -15.35 1.84 -12.60
N TYR A 66 -15.79 0.78 -13.27
CA TYR A 66 -14.91 -0.15 -13.98
C TYR A 66 -14.36 0.49 -15.27
N GLU A 67 -13.67 1.63 -15.11
CA GLU A 67 -13.07 2.43 -16.18
C GLU A 67 -11.88 3.21 -15.64
N GLU A 68 -10.82 3.28 -16.41
CA GLU A 68 -9.60 4.02 -16.03
C GLU A 68 -9.84 5.53 -16.10
N ARG A 69 -9.86 6.20 -14.94
CA ARG A 69 -10.06 7.65 -14.83
C ARG A 69 -8.82 8.36 -14.32
N ARG A 70 -8.49 9.50 -14.92
CA ARG A 70 -7.48 10.39 -14.38
C ARG A 70 -7.97 10.99 -13.08
N ILE A 71 -7.20 10.82 -12.00
CA ILE A 71 -7.53 11.31 -10.65
C ILE A 71 -6.56 12.35 -10.13
N ALA A 72 -5.30 12.36 -10.63
CA ALA A 72 -4.31 13.32 -10.18
C ALA A 72 -3.26 13.62 -11.25
N VAL A 73 -2.55 14.73 -11.05
CA VAL A 73 -1.35 15.12 -11.79
C VAL A 73 -0.18 15.13 -10.83
N ALA A 74 0.82 14.30 -11.07
CA ALA A 74 2.02 14.25 -10.26
C ALA A 74 2.97 15.41 -10.54
N PRO A 75 3.89 15.75 -9.62
CA PRO A 75 4.90 16.77 -9.84
C PRO A 75 5.70 16.52 -11.14
N GLY A 76 5.90 17.58 -11.92
CA GLY A 76 6.56 17.47 -13.23
C GLY A 76 5.64 17.06 -14.39
N GLY A 77 4.31 17.00 -14.16
CA GLY A 77 3.29 16.79 -15.19
C GLY A 77 3.00 15.32 -15.51
N GLY A 78 3.35 14.40 -14.62
CA GLY A 78 2.95 13.00 -14.72
C GLY A 78 1.47 12.79 -14.41
N GLU A 79 0.91 11.66 -14.84
CA GLU A 79 -0.51 11.36 -14.75
C GLU A 79 -0.75 10.12 -13.87
N VAL A 80 -1.63 10.26 -12.88
CA VAL A 80 -2.17 9.11 -12.12
C VAL A 80 -3.60 8.87 -12.56
N ARG A 81 -3.85 7.66 -13.03
CA ARG A 81 -5.19 7.13 -13.28
C ARG A 81 -5.56 6.13 -12.20
N ALA A 82 -6.85 5.98 -11.96
CA ALA A 82 -7.36 4.97 -11.05
C ALA A 82 -8.38 4.08 -11.73
N LEU A 83 -8.45 2.83 -11.26
CA LEU A 83 -9.40 1.82 -11.70
C LEU A 83 -9.89 1.04 -10.47
N ALA A 84 -11.19 1.00 -10.25
CA ALA A 84 -11.80 0.04 -9.34
C ALA A 84 -12.15 -1.23 -10.13
N VAL A 85 -11.48 -2.35 -9.83
CA VAL A 85 -11.75 -3.61 -10.49
C VAL A 85 -12.79 -4.38 -9.69
N ASP A 86 -13.90 -4.66 -10.35
CA ASP A 86 -14.95 -5.54 -9.86
C ASP A 86 -14.90 -6.90 -10.56
N ALA A 87 -15.12 -7.98 -9.81
CA ALA A 87 -15.02 -9.34 -10.34
C ALA A 87 -16.12 -9.66 -11.35
N GLU A 88 -17.31 -9.07 -11.21
CA GLU A 88 -18.42 -9.25 -12.12
C GLU A 88 -18.14 -8.59 -13.47
N ASP A 89 -17.70 -7.32 -13.43
CA ASP A 89 -17.31 -6.59 -14.64
C ASP A 89 -16.09 -7.23 -15.33
N ALA A 90 -15.11 -7.72 -14.57
CA ALA A 90 -13.96 -8.45 -15.10
C ALA A 90 -14.37 -9.77 -15.77
N LEU A 91 -15.33 -10.49 -15.22
CA LEU A 91 -15.88 -11.70 -15.84
C LEU A 91 -16.62 -11.37 -17.14
N LEU A 92 -17.42 -10.31 -17.16
CA LEU A 92 -18.14 -9.89 -18.37
C LEU A 92 -17.20 -9.46 -19.48
N GLU A 93 -16.15 -8.70 -19.15
CA GLU A 93 -15.09 -8.33 -20.09
C GLU A 93 -14.40 -9.59 -20.64
N TYR A 94 -14.05 -10.52 -19.76
CA TYR A 94 -13.43 -11.80 -20.15
C TYR A 94 -14.33 -12.60 -21.12
N LEU A 95 -15.60 -12.76 -20.79
CA LEU A 95 -16.55 -13.47 -21.63
C LEU A 95 -16.76 -12.79 -22.99
N ALA A 96 -16.78 -11.46 -23.02
CA ALA A 96 -16.88 -10.70 -24.27
C ALA A 96 -15.67 -10.90 -25.18
N LEU A 97 -14.46 -10.97 -24.61
CA LEU A 97 -13.22 -11.14 -25.36
C LEU A 97 -13.08 -12.55 -25.98
N PHE A 98 -13.46 -13.60 -25.24
CA PHE A 98 -13.17 -14.99 -25.64
C PHE A 98 -14.38 -15.74 -26.21
N TYR A 99 -15.60 -15.30 -25.95
CA TYR A 99 -16.80 -16.02 -26.35
C TYR A 99 -17.78 -15.23 -27.23
N SER A 100 -17.40 -14.03 -27.70
CA SER A 100 -18.25 -13.16 -28.55
C SER A 100 -19.68 -12.93 -28.00
N LEU A 101 -19.84 -12.92 -26.67
CA LEU A 101 -21.11 -12.90 -25.96
C LEU A 101 -21.73 -11.49 -25.79
N GLY A 102 -21.53 -10.57 -26.71
CA GLY A 102 -21.97 -9.17 -26.57
C GLY A 102 -23.44 -8.95 -26.19
N PHE A 103 -24.36 -9.81 -26.62
CA PHE A 103 -25.78 -9.74 -26.26
C PHE A 103 -26.13 -10.66 -25.08
N ALA A 104 -25.55 -11.85 -25.02
CA ALA A 104 -25.78 -12.85 -23.97
C ALA A 104 -25.24 -12.40 -22.60
N GLY A 105 -24.15 -11.59 -22.55
CA GLY A 105 -23.60 -11.05 -21.30
C GLY A 105 -24.60 -10.20 -20.50
N ARG A 106 -25.46 -9.42 -21.18
CA ARG A 106 -26.53 -8.64 -20.51
C ARG A 106 -27.61 -9.52 -19.90
N THR A 107 -27.92 -10.64 -20.53
CA THR A 107 -28.89 -11.61 -20.04
C THR A 107 -28.31 -12.43 -18.88
N LEU A 108 -27.04 -12.80 -18.94
CA LEU A 108 -26.33 -13.48 -17.84
C LEU A 108 -26.30 -12.64 -16.55
N ARG A 109 -26.04 -11.34 -16.67
CA ARG A 109 -26.08 -10.39 -15.52
C ARG A 109 -27.46 -10.38 -14.85
N ARG A 110 -28.55 -10.44 -15.63
CA ARG A 110 -29.92 -10.46 -15.10
C ARG A 110 -30.28 -11.77 -14.38
N MET A 111 -29.59 -12.85 -14.67
CA MET A 111 -29.90 -14.18 -14.13
C MET A 111 -29.13 -14.56 -12.87
N GLY A 112 -28.28 -13.70 -12.34
CA GLY A 112 -27.43 -14.02 -11.19
C GLY A 112 -26.42 -15.15 -11.48
N ALA A 113 -26.25 -15.55 -12.74
CA ALA A 113 -25.35 -16.64 -13.12
C ALA A 113 -23.88 -16.31 -12.83
N ILE A 114 -23.55 -15.02 -12.75
CA ILE A 114 -22.22 -14.53 -12.44
C ILE A 114 -21.90 -14.74 -10.95
N GLU A 115 -22.84 -14.35 -10.08
CA GLU A 115 -22.73 -14.58 -8.64
C GLU A 115 -22.63 -16.08 -8.33
N PHE A 116 -23.43 -16.90 -9.03
CA PHE A 116 -23.37 -18.34 -8.95
C PHE A 116 -22.00 -18.89 -9.41
N ALA A 117 -21.46 -18.45 -10.55
CA ALA A 117 -20.17 -18.90 -11.06
C ALA A 117 -18.99 -18.51 -10.14
N THR A 118 -19.00 -17.29 -9.59
CA THR A 118 -17.95 -16.82 -8.67
C THR A 118 -18.07 -17.46 -7.28
N THR A 119 -19.25 -17.88 -6.87
CA THR A 119 -19.48 -18.59 -5.59
C THR A 119 -19.09 -20.06 -5.70
N LEU A 120 -19.33 -20.69 -6.84
CA LEU A 120 -19.05 -22.13 -7.06
C LEU A 120 -17.61 -22.43 -7.46
N ALA A 121 -16.88 -21.45 -7.99
CA ALA A 121 -15.47 -21.63 -8.39
C ALA A 121 -14.56 -20.85 -7.46
N PRO A 122 -14.11 -21.43 -6.31
CA PRO A 122 -13.18 -20.78 -5.42
C PRO A 122 -11.91 -20.35 -6.17
N GLY A 123 -11.53 -19.08 -6.01
CA GLY A 123 -10.37 -18.50 -6.68
C GLY A 123 -10.63 -17.91 -8.07
N LEU A 124 -11.77 -18.15 -8.72
CA LEU A 124 -12.08 -17.51 -10.01
C LEU A 124 -12.09 -15.98 -9.89
N ARG A 125 -12.64 -15.46 -8.79
CA ARG A 125 -12.62 -14.03 -8.51
C ARG A 125 -11.17 -13.48 -8.53
N ASP A 126 -10.28 -14.13 -7.81
CA ASP A 126 -8.88 -13.67 -7.68
C ASP A 126 -8.15 -13.76 -9.04
N VAL A 127 -8.42 -14.81 -9.84
CA VAL A 127 -7.90 -14.95 -11.22
C VAL A 127 -8.38 -13.81 -12.13
N LEU A 128 -9.65 -13.42 -12.04
CA LEU A 128 -10.20 -12.33 -12.86
C LEU A 128 -9.61 -10.98 -12.46
N LEU A 129 -9.54 -10.70 -11.16
CA LEU A 129 -8.96 -9.45 -10.64
C LEU A 129 -7.48 -9.33 -11.00
N THR A 130 -6.68 -10.37 -10.74
CA THR A 130 -5.25 -10.40 -11.10
C THR A 130 -5.04 -10.40 -12.62
N GLY A 131 -5.93 -11.03 -13.37
CA GLY A 131 -5.95 -10.99 -14.84
C GLY A 131 -6.09 -9.56 -15.38
N LYS A 132 -6.98 -8.75 -14.80
CA LYS A 132 -7.13 -7.34 -15.18
C LYS A 132 -5.90 -6.51 -14.80
N VAL A 133 -5.33 -6.74 -13.62
CA VAL A 133 -4.06 -6.10 -13.21
C VAL A 133 -2.93 -6.45 -14.18
N LYS A 134 -2.79 -7.73 -14.56
CA LYS A 134 -1.81 -8.18 -15.56
C LYS A 134 -2.05 -7.50 -16.90
N GLU A 135 -3.28 -7.45 -17.41
CA GLU A 135 -3.62 -6.79 -18.65
C GLU A 135 -3.16 -5.32 -18.63
N ALA A 136 -3.51 -4.57 -17.60
CA ALA A 136 -3.09 -3.17 -17.44
C ALA A 136 -1.56 -3.01 -17.38
N THR A 137 -0.85 -3.92 -16.69
CA THR A 137 0.61 -3.88 -16.55
C THR A 137 1.34 -4.16 -17.85
N THR A 138 0.81 -5.07 -18.66
CA THR A 138 1.47 -5.54 -19.90
C THR A 138 0.96 -4.88 -21.16
N ARG A 139 -0.14 -4.12 -21.10
CA ARG A 139 -0.74 -3.43 -22.25
C ARG A 139 0.22 -2.45 -22.89
N THR A 140 0.27 -2.51 -24.21
CA THR A 140 1.09 -1.62 -25.02
C THR A 140 0.26 -0.89 -26.05
N GLU A 141 0.59 0.38 -26.29
CA GLU A 141 0.04 1.20 -27.36
C GLU A 141 1.20 1.70 -28.22
N LYS A 142 1.12 1.45 -29.53
CA LYS A 142 2.18 1.84 -30.49
C LYS A 142 3.58 1.36 -30.08
N GLY A 143 3.67 0.14 -29.53
CA GLY A 143 4.93 -0.49 -29.08
C GLY A 143 5.51 0.05 -27.76
N LYS A 144 4.78 0.93 -27.05
CA LYS A 144 5.15 1.41 -25.71
C LYS A 144 4.12 0.98 -24.69
N HIS A 145 4.54 0.71 -23.48
CA HIS A 145 3.61 0.43 -22.41
C HIS A 145 2.67 1.61 -22.15
N THR A 146 1.39 1.32 -21.94
CA THR A 146 0.36 2.34 -21.63
C THR A 146 0.64 3.02 -20.30
N TYR A 147 1.13 2.26 -19.32
CA TYR A 147 1.56 2.74 -18.01
C TYR A 147 3.02 2.43 -17.76
N ASP A 148 3.74 3.35 -17.17
CA ASP A 148 5.13 3.16 -16.71
C ASP A 148 5.18 2.27 -15.46
N ALA A 149 4.16 2.40 -14.59
CA ALA A 149 3.96 1.54 -13.43
C ALA A 149 2.47 1.34 -13.13
N VAL A 150 2.15 0.20 -12.52
CA VAL A 150 0.83 -0.12 -11.96
C VAL A 150 1.00 -0.35 -10.46
N VAL A 151 0.22 0.34 -9.64
CA VAL A 151 0.17 0.16 -8.19
C VAL A 151 -1.14 -0.50 -7.83
N LEU A 152 -1.07 -1.67 -7.20
CA LEU A 152 -2.24 -2.43 -6.75
C LEU A 152 -2.43 -2.22 -5.24
N ASP A 153 -3.53 -1.56 -4.85
CA ASP A 153 -4.01 -1.57 -3.47
C ASP A 153 -4.64 -2.95 -3.20
N ALA A 154 -3.84 -3.82 -2.61
CA ALA A 154 -4.13 -5.25 -2.50
C ALA A 154 -4.91 -5.59 -1.21
N PRO A 155 -5.48 -6.80 -1.11
CA PRO A 155 -6.07 -7.29 0.12
C PRO A 155 -5.07 -7.27 1.30
N PRO A 156 -5.57 -7.29 2.56
CA PRO A 156 -4.70 -7.30 3.74
C PRO A 156 -3.83 -8.55 3.83
N THR A 157 -2.76 -8.47 4.65
CA THR A 157 -1.72 -9.50 4.85
C THR A 157 -2.25 -10.92 4.94
N GLY A 158 -3.25 -11.20 5.76
CA GLY A 158 -3.83 -12.55 5.89
C GLY A 158 -4.53 -13.11 4.63
N ARG A 159 -4.59 -12.34 3.52
CA ARG A 159 -5.22 -12.75 2.26
C ARG A 159 -4.37 -12.54 1.03
N VAL A 160 -3.35 -11.67 1.10
CA VAL A 160 -2.61 -11.23 -0.09
C VAL A 160 -1.88 -12.37 -0.78
N VAL A 161 -1.20 -13.24 -0.05
CA VAL A 161 -0.48 -14.38 -0.63
C VAL A 161 -1.43 -15.30 -1.37
N ARG A 162 -2.57 -15.66 -0.74
CA ARG A 162 -3.60 -16.46 -1.38
C ARG A 162 -4.21 -15.78 -2.62
N PHE A 163 -4.38 -14.46 -2.58
CA PHE A 163 -4.88 -13.66 -3.70
C PHE A 163 -3.90 -13.64 -4.87
N LEU A 164 -2.59 -13.61 -4.60
CA LEU A 164 -1.54 -13.61 -5.60
C LEU A 164 -1.17 -15.04 -6.05
N ASP A 165 -1.37 -16.07 -5.22
CA ASP A 165 -1.11 -17.47 -5.58
C ASP A 165 -2.19 -18.02 -6.54
N VAL A 166 -2.19 -17.47 -7.75
CA VAL A 166 -3.12 -17.83 -8.82
C VAL A 166 -2.91 -19.28 -9.29
N THR A 167 -1.72 -19.83 -9.07
CA THR A 167 -1.41 -21.23 -9.44
C THR A 167 -2.29 -22.24 -8.73
N ARG A 168 -2.58 -22.01 -7.45
CA ARG A 168 -3.47 -22.87 -6.66
C ARG A 168 -4.92 -22.78 -7.13
N ALA A 169 -5.38 -21.58 -7.49
CA ALA A 169 -6.73 -21.37 -8.05
C ALA A 169 -6.88 -22.04 -9.44
N MET A 170 -5.83 -22.03 -10.26
CA MET A 170 -5.82 -22.65 -11.57
C MET A 170 -5.92 -24.17 -11.56
N ALA A 171 -5.34 -24.83 -10.58
CA ALA A 171 -5.42 -26.29 -10.46
C ALA A 171 -6.88 -26.78 -10.39
N TYR A 172 -7.80 -25.90 -9.98
CA TYR A 172 -9.23 -26.19 -9.90
C TYR A 172 -10.02 -25.79 -11.15
N LEU A 173 -9.58 -24.78 -11.91
CA LEU A 173 -10.45 -24.10 -12.88
C LEU A 173 -10.34 -24.57 -14.33
N ALA A 174 -9.20 -24.96 -14.81
CA ALA A 174 -9.08 -25.48 -16.16
C ALA A 174 -7.71 -26.13 -16.44
N LYS A 175 -7.72 -27.30 -17.00
CA LYS A 175 -6.51 -27.93 -17.55
C LYS A 175 -6.21 -27.44 -18.98
N VAL A 176 -7.15 -26.77 -19.65
CA VAL A 176 -7.04 -26.31 -21.04
C VAL A 176 -8.01 -25.15 -21.32
N GLY A 177 -7.66 -24.23 -22.21
CA GLY A 177 -8.55 -23.16 -22.69
C GLY A 177 -8.07 -21.74 -22.38
N PRO A 178 -8.86 -20.70 -22.72
CA PRO A 178 -8.45 -19.29 -22.58
C PRO A 178 -8.12 -18.89 -21.15
N ILE A 179 -8.84 -19.42 -20.15
CA ILE A 179 -8.56 -19.17 -18.73
C ILE A 179 -7.16 -19.69 -18.35
N HIS A 180 -6.77 -20.85 -18.85
CA HIS A 180 -5.45 -21.41 -18.60
C HIS A 180 -4.33 -20.48 -19.12
N HIS A 181 -4.40 -20.08 -20.38
CA HIS A 181 -3.39 -19.18 -20.97
C HIS A 181 -3.31 -17.81 -20.30
N GLN A 182 -4.45 -17.25 -19.90
CA GLN A 182 -4.47 -15.97 -19.19
C GLN A 182 -3.78 -16.09 -17.84
N SER A 183 -4.06 -17.16 -17.12
CA SER A 183 -3.52 -17.40 -15.79
C SER A 183 -2.02 -17.72 -15.83
N GLU A 184 -1.51 -18.44 -16.84
CA GLU A 184 -0.07 -18.61 -17.05
C GLU A 184 0.65 -17.25 -17.22
N GLY A 185 0.00 -16.31 -17.92
CA GLY A 185 0.52 -14.95 -18.07
C GLY A 185 0.53 -14.17 -16.77
N VAL A 186 -0.47 -14.36 -15.88
CA VAL A 186 -0.52 -13.77 -14.54
C VAL A 186 0.60 -14.34 -13.68
N VAL A 187 0.71 -15.67 -13.60
CA VAL A 187 1.78 -16.35 -12.85
C VAL A 187 3.15 -15.85 -13.27
N ARG A 188 3.40 -15.80 -14.58
CA ARG A 188 4.68 -15.34 -15.14
C ARG A 188 4.99 -13.89 -14.75
N LEU A 189 4.00 -12.98 -14.72
CA LEU A 189 4.18 -11.61 -14.26
C LEU A 189 4.48 -11.57 -12.76
N LEU A 190 3.67 -12.24 -11.94
CA LEU A 190 3.77 -12.19 -10.49
C LEU A 190 5.10 -12.75 -9.96
N HIS A 191 5.66 -13.77 -10.63
CA HIS A 191 6.96 -14.36 -10.27
C HIS A 191 8.14 -13.76 -11.04
N SER A 192 7.95 -12.65 -11.75
CA SER A 192 9.01 -11.97 -12.49
C SER A 192 9.65 -10.83 -11.70
N ALA A 193 10.78 -10.33 -12.18
CA ALA A 193 11.42 -9.13 -11.67
C ALA A 193 10.58 -7.85 -11.89
N ASP A 194 9.54 -7.92 -12.73
CA ASP A 194 8.63 -6.81 -12.99
C ASP A 194 7.61 -6.59 -11.86
N THR A 195 7.52 -7.52 -10.91
CA THR A 195 6.59 -7.44 -9.76
C THR A 195 7.36 -7.32 -8.44
N ALA A 196 6.88 -6.46 -7.56
CA ALA A 196 7.33 -6.35 -6.18
C ALA A 196 6.15 -6.19 -5.22
N VAL A 197 6.17 -6.92 -4.10
CA VAL A 197 5.12 -6.87 -3.07
C VAL A 197 5.65 -6.08 -1.88
N HIS A 198 5.05 -4.91 -1.62
CA HIS A 198 5.40 -4.03 -0.51
C HIS A 198 4.45 -4.24 0.65
N VAL A 199 4.98 -4.29 1.87
CA VAL A 199 4.16 -4.48 3.06
C VAL A 199 4.13 -3.21 3.89
N VAL A 200 2.94 -2.63 4.08
CA VAL A 200 2.72 -1.46 4.93
C VAL A 200 2.50 -1.90 6.36
N THR A 201 3.29 -1.34 7.28
CA THR A 201 3.22 -1.64 8.71
C THR A 201 3.19 -0.37 9.55
N LEU A 202 2.90 -0.52 10.84
CA LEU A 202 3.12 0.46 11.89
C LEU A 202 4.17 -0.10 12.84
N LEU A 203 4.86 0.78 13.59
CA LEU A 203 5.81 0.36 14.64
C LEU A 203 5.09 -0.09 15.91
N GLU A 204 4.22 -1.09 15.77
CA GLU A 204 3.45 -1.73 16.81
C GLU A 204 3.69 -3.24 16.73
N ASP A 205 3.65 -3.95 17.87
CA ASP A 205 4.02 -5.37 17.93
C ASP A 205 3.21 -6.26 16.97
N LEU A 206 1.89 -6.09 16.94
CA LEU A 206 1.05 -6.95 16.10
C LEU A 206 1.19 -6.67 14.60
N PRO A 207 1.16 -5.42 14.08
CA PRO A 207 1.46 -5.13 12.68
C PRO A 207 2.85 -5.61 12.24
N VAL A 208 3.86 -5.49 13.10
CA VAL A 208 5.22 -5.94 12.80
C VAL A 208 5.28 -7.47 12.74
N ALA A 209 4.68 -8.19 13.68
CA ALA A 209 4.61 -9.65 13.64
C ALA A 209 3.94 -10.15 12.35
N GLU A 210 2.75 -9.61 12.00
CA GLU A 210 2.06 -9.96 10.75
C GLU A 210 2.86 -9.60 9.50
N THR A 211 3.66 -8.52 9.54
CA THR A 211 4.54 -8.15 8.44
C THR A 211 5.62 -9.20 8.22
N LEU A 212 6.29 -9.65 9.29
CA LEU A 212 7.32 -10.67 9.22
C LEU A 212 6.78 -12.02 8.73
N GLU A 213 5.60 -12.42 9.23
CA GLU A 213 4.90 -13.61 8.75
C GLU A 213 4.57 -13.51 7.26
N THR A 214 4.04 -12.35 6.83
CA THR A 214 3.69 -12.12 5.41
C THR A 214 4.92 -12.16 4.50
N VAL A 215 6.04 -11.59 4.92
CA VAL A 215 7.30 -11.66 4.15
C VAL A 215 7.74 -13.11 3.99
N ALA A 216 7.71 -13.90 5.08
CA ALA A 216 8.04 -15.32 5.02
C ALA A 216 7.08 -16.12 4.11
N GLU A 217 5.78 -15.81 4.15
CA GLU A 217 4.78 -16.45 3.28
C GLU A 217 5.00 -16.08 1.78
N LEU A 218 5.38 -14.83 1.50
CA LEU A 218 5.72 -14.39 0.13
C LEU A 218 6.93 -15.16 -0.41
N ASP A 219 7.98 -15.30 0.40
CA ASP A 219 9.18 -16.07 0.01
C ASP A 219 8.84 -17.55 -0.25
N LEU A 220 8.01 -18.16 0.61
CA LEU A 220 7.55 -19.54 0.43
C LEU A 220 6.68 -19.72 -0.84
N ALA A 221 5.99 -18.66 -1.26
CA ALA A 221 5.18 -18.66 -2.48
C ALA A 221 5.96 -18.26 -3.73
N ASP A 222 7.27 -18.03 -3.64
CA ASP A 222 8.15 -17.53 -4.71
C ASP A 222 7.66 -16.17 -5.28
N LEU A 223 7.04 -15.35 -4.42
CA LEU A 223 6.62 -13.98 -4.71
C LEU A 223 7.68 -13.03 -4.15
N ARG A 224 8.14 -12.09 -4.97
CA ARG A 224 9.24 -11.19 -4.59
C ARG A 224 8.82 -10.15 -3.55
N PRO A 225 9.30 -10.21 -2.30
CA PRO A 225 9.13 -9.11 -1.36
C PRO A 225 9.86 -7.85 -1.88
N GLY A 226 9.21 -6.70 -1.76
CA GLY A 226 9.77 -5.41 -2.14
C GLY A 226 10.41 -4.69 -0.95
N VAL A 227 9.72 -3.67 -0.42
CA VAL A 227 10.14 -2.93 0.79
C VAL A 227 9.05 -3.04 1.86
N VAL A 228 9.46 -2.91 3.11
CA VAL A 228 8.54 -2.64 4.21
C VAL A 228 8.37 -1.13 4.33
N LEU A 229 7.12 -0.67 4.16
CA LEU A 229 6.72 0.73 4.25
C LEU A 229 6.21 0.99 5.67
N ILE A 230 7.04 1.57 6.52
CA ILE A 230 6.70 1.91 7.89
C ILE A 230 5.93 3.23 7.86
N ASN A 231 4.63 3.17 8.12
CA ASN A 231 3.76 4.33 8.08
C ASN A 231 3.59 4.97 9.47
N ARG A 232 3.22 6.24 9.51
CA ARG A 232 2.95 7.03 10.72
C ARG A 232 4.12 7.06 11.72
N VAL A 233 5.35 7.15 11.20
CA VAL A 233 6.54 7.31 12.04
C VAL A 233 6.49 8.66 12.73
N ARG A 234 6.56 8.66 14.07
CA ARG A 234 6.51 9.89 14.86
C ARG A 234 7.79 10.69 14.73
N PRO A 235 7.69 12.03 14.62
CA PRO A 235 8.87 12.87 14.64
C PRO A 235 9.54 12.80 16.02
N PRO A 236 10.89 12.81 16.08
CA PRO A 236 11.61 12.81 17.35
C PRO A 236 11.42 14.17 18.05
N ARG A 237 10.58 14.21 19.08
CA ARG A 237 10.34 15.40 19.91
C ARG A 237 11.34 15.54 21.06
N LEU A 238 12.03 14.44 21.38
CA LEU A 238 13.07 14.39 22.41
C LEU A 238 14.42 14.01 21.80
N PRO A 239 15.53 14.51 22.33
CA PRO A 239 16.85 14.00 21.97
C PRO A 239 16.92 12.49 22.21
N THR A 240 17.42 11.72 21.26
CA THR A 240 17.49 10.25 21.32
C THR A 240 18.10 9.73 22.63
N ARG A 241 19.12 10.45 23.16
CA ARG A 241 19.79 10.12 24.42
C ARG A 241 18.89 10.25 25.64
N SER A 242 17.83 11.07 25.57
CA SER A 242 16.94 11.35 26.69
C SER A 242 15.74 10.40 26.73
N VAL A 243 15.42 9.74 25.62
CA VAL A 243 14.25 8.85 25.49
C VAL A 243 14.24 7.74 26.54
N PRO A 244 15.34 6.96 26.79
CA PRO A 244 15.29 5.88 27.76
C PRO A 244 15.00 6.40 29.20
N ALA A 245 15.65 7.49 29.59
CA ALA A 245 15.44 8.06 30.92
C ALA A 245 14.02 8.61 31.09
N ALA A 246 13.48 9.25 30.06
CA ALA A 246 12.10 9.76 30.07
C ALA A 246 11.09 8.62 30.05
N ALA A 247 11.32 7.55 29.30
CA ALA A 247 10.46 6.38 29.29
C ALA A 247 10.39 5.68 30.66
N ASP A 248 11.48 5.70 31.42
CA ASP A 248 11.54 5.23 32.81
C ASP A 248 10.89 6.22 33.83
N GLY A 249 10.24 7.27 33.36
CA GLY A 249 9.62 8.28 34.22
C GLY A 249 10.61 9.25 34.87
N ARG A 250 11.88 9.23 34.48
CA ARG A 250 12.93 10.12 35.02
C ARG A 250 12.96 11.46 34.29
N VAL A 251 11.85 12.22 34.42
CA VAL A 251 11.71 13.61 33.95
C VAL A 251 11.51 14.51 35.14
N ALA A 252 12.51 15.34 35.48
CA ALA A 252 12.39 16.28 36.59
C ALA A 252 11.59 17.52 36.17
N ALA A 253 10.43 17.72 36.74
CA ALA A 253 9.59 18.90 36.48
C ALA A 253 10.35 20.23 36.70
N ALA A 254 11.29 20.27 37.67
CA ALA A 254 12.12 21.43 37.92
C ALA A 254 13.02 21.79 36.74
N ASP A 255 13.61 20.78 36.06
CA ASP A 255 14.48 21.00 34.90
C ASP A 255 13.68 21.46 33.69
N VAL A 256 12.48 20.87 33.48
CA VAL A 256 11.54 21.29 32.43
C VAL A 256 11.13 22.73 32.65
N ARG A 257 10.76 23.11 33.89
CA ARG A 257 10.40 24.48 34.26
C ARG A 257 11.54 25.46 34.02
N ALA A 258 12.77 25.09 34.41
CA ALA A 258 13.92 25.95 34.23
C ALA A 258 14.20 26.19 32.72
N GLY A 259 14.07 25.15 31.88
CA GLY A 259 14.21 25.28 30.45
C GLY A 259 13.13 26.16 29.81
N LEU A 260 11.89 26.04 30.23
CA LEU A 260 10.77 26.85 29.75
C LEU A 260 10.95 28.32 30.14
N LEU A 261 11.32 28.59 31.39
CA LEU A 261 11.61 29.96 31.85
C LEU A 261 12.77 30.60 31.06
N ALA A 262 13.82 29.83 30.75
CA ALA A 262 14.93 30.30 29.91
C ALA A 262 14.47 30.63 28.48
N ALA A 263 13.42 29.97 28.00
CA ALA A 263 12.77 30.25 26.69
C ALA A 263 11.71 31.35 26.76
N GLY A 264 11.51 31.99 27.95
CA GLY A 264 10.52 33.06 28.16
C GLY A 264 9.09 32.56 28.40
N LEU A 265 8.91 31.26 28.68
CA LEU A 265 7.63 30.65 28.94
C LEU A 265 7.49 30.35 30.45
N ASP A 266 6.54 31.00 31.12
CA ASP A 266 6.15 30.67 32.50
C ASP A 266 4.78 29.98 32.47
N LEU A 267 4.76 28.69 32.80
CA LEU A 267 3.54 27.86 32.75
C LEU A 267 2.99 27.67 34.19
N ASP A 268 1.66 27.58 34.25
CA ASP A 268 0.98 27.13 35.46
C ASP A 268 1.47 25.75 35.90
N PRO A 269 1.63 25.48 37.21
CA PRO A 269 2.08 24.19 37.72
C PRO A 269 1.30 22.97 37.16
N ALA A 270 -0.02 23.10 37.03
CA ALA A 270 -0.85 22.00 36.50
C ALA A 270 -0.56 21.73 35.00
N VAL A 271 -0.28 22.77 34.23
CA VAL A 271 0.13 22.63 32.82
C VAL A 271 1.52 22.02 32.73
N LEU A 272 2.43 22.39 33.60
CA LEU A 272 3.77 21.80 33.68
C LEU A 272 3.71 20.31 34.02
N ASP A 273 2.89 19.92 35.00
CA ASP A 273 2.71 18.51 35.36
C ASP A 273 2.11 17.71 34.18
N GLY A 274 1.14 18.28 33.47
CA GLY A 274 0.60 17.69 32.23
C GLY A 274 1.65 17.50 31.14
N LEU A 275 2.52 18.50 30.92
CA LEU A 275 3.60 18.43 29.95
C LEU A 275 4.63 17.37 30.32
N VAL A 276 4.97 17.22 31.58
CA VAL A 276 5.87 16.17 32.09
C VAL A 276 5.26 14.79 31.83
N ALA A 277 3.98 14.61 32.17
CA ALA A 277 3.26 13.36 31.94
C ALA A 277 3.23 12.99 30.44
N GLU A 278 2.88 13.94 29.57
CA GLU A 278 2.87 13.76 28.12
C GLU A 278 4.28 13.41 27.57
N THR A 279 5.32 14.03 28.14
CA THR A 279 6.72 13.74 27.79
C THR A 279 7.08 12.30 28.09
N VAL A 280 6.69 11.78 29.25
CA VAL A 280 6.91 10.38 29.65
C VAL A 280 6.15 9.44 28.71
N GLU A 281 4.86 9.68 28.48
CA GLU A 281 4.06 8.85 27.57
C GLU A 281 4.61 8.84 26.15
N HIS A 282 5.06 9.99 25.65
CA HIS A 282 5.70 10.07 24.34
C HIS A 282 7.00 9.25 24.32
N ALA A 283 7.82 9.35 25.34
CA ALA A 283 9.08 8.61 25.44
C ALA A 283 8.85 7.09 25.47
N VAL A 284 7.87 6.61 26.23
CA VAL A 284 7.48 5.18 26.29
C VAL A 284 7.10 4.68 24.89
N ARG A 285 6.27 5.45 24.16
CA ARG A 285 5.86 5.09 22.79
C ARG A 285 7.05 5.06 21.83
N VAL A 286 7.92 6.07 21.85
CA VAL A 286 9.10 6.14 20.99
C VAL A 286 10.10 5.02 21.29
N ASP A 287 10.25 4.62 22.55
CA ASP A 287 11.12 3.51 22.92
C ASP A 287 10.57 2.17 22.41
N ALA A 288 9.27 1.94 22.54
CA ALA A 288 8.59 0.76 21.96
C ALA A 288 8.72 0.72 20.41
N GLU A 289 8.51 1.87 19.74
CA GLU A 289 8.71 1.97 18.28
C GLU A 289 10.16 1.65 17.87
N ARG A 290 11.14 2.06 18.68
CA ARG A 290 12.55 1.72 18.44
C ARG A 290 12.82 0.23 18.51
N GLN A 291 12.23 -0.45 19.49
CA GLN A 291 12.36 -1.91 19.65
C GLN A 291 11.73 -2.67 18.48
N THR A 292 10.53 -2.30 18.06
CA THR A 292 9.86 -2.92 16.92
C THR A 292 10.58 -2.64 15.59
N ARG A 293 11.14 -1.44 15.42
CA ARG A 293 12.01 -1.10 14.27
C ARG A 293 13.24 -2.01 14.20
N THR A 294 13.85 -2.32 15.35
CA THR A 294 15.01 -3.23 15.40
C THR A 294 14.62 -4.64 14.93
N LYS A 295 13.48 -5.17 15.36
CA LYS A 295 12.94 -6.46 14.88
C LYS A 295 12.77 -6.48 13.35
N LEU A 296 12.23 -5.41 12.76
CA LEU A 296 12.10 -5.30 11.29
C LEU A 296 13.45 -5.24 10.58
N ALA A 297 14.41 -4.50 11.15
CA ALA A 297 15.75 -4.38 10.58
C ALA A 297 16.53 -5.72 10.60
N GLU A 298 16.32 -6.54 11.63
CA GLU A 298 16.90 -7.87 11.75
C GLU A 298 16.41 -8.85 10.68
N ALA A 299 15.20 -8.63 10.16
CA ALA A 299 14.66 -9.43 9.05
C ALA A 299 15.35 -9.15 7.71
N GLY A 300 16.24 -8.16 7.62
CA GLY A 300 17.03 -7.87 6.42
C GLY A 300 16.27 -7.23 5.27
N MET A 301 15.01 -6.87 5.46
CA MET A 301 14.19 -6.20 4.44
C MET A 301 14.57 -4.72 4.31
N PRO A 302 14.55 -4.16 3.09
CA PRO A 302 14.66 -2.71 2.91
C PRO A 302 13.49 -2.00 3.59
N LEU A 303 13.80 -0.98 4.40
CA LEU A 303 12.81 -0.19 5.13
C LEU A 303 12.68 1.20 4.50
N VAL A 304 11.45 1.66 4.32
CA VAL A 304 11.11 3.01 3.88
C VAL A 304 10.15 3.60 4.91
N GLU A 305 10.49 4.76 5.48
CA GLU A 305 9.72 5.37 6.56
C GLU A 305 8.86 6.53 6.04
N LEU A 306 7.61 6.56 6.44
CA LEU A 306 6.64 7.61 6.14
C LEU A 306 6.22 8.30 7.44
N PRO A 307 6.31 9.63 7.51
CA PRO A 307 6.00 10.37 8.74
C PRO A 307 4.52 10.32 9.10
N GLU A 308 4.22 10.42 10.39
CA GLU A 308 2.90 10.76 10.86
C GLU A 308 2.54 12.17 10.37
N LEU A 309 1.40 12.30 9.69
CA LEU A 309 0.90 13.60 9.23
C LEU A 309 0.21 14.31 10.40
N THR A 310 0.68 15.50 10.75
CA THR A 310 0.16 16.28 11.89
C THR A 310 -1.13 17.04 11.55
N GLU A 311 -1.37 17.30 10.27
CA GLU A 311 -2.56 17.99 9.78
C GLU A 311 -3.49 16.96 9.11
N VAL A 312 -4.14 16.14 9.93
CA VAL A 312 -5.15 15.19 9.46
C VAL A 312 -6.51 15.81 9.76
N GLY A 313 -7.32 16.02 8.73
CA GLY A 313 -8.69 16.50 8.89
C GLY A 313 -9.57 15.50 9.66
N VAL A 314 -10.76 15.90 10.01
CA VAL A 314 -11.74 15.05 10.73
C VAL A 314 -12.04 13.75 9.94
N ASP A 315 -11.95 13.81 8.60
CA ASP A 315 -12.20 12.70 7.68
C ASP A 315 -10.96 11.87 7.32
N GLY A 316 -9.81 12.13 7.96
CA GLY A 316 -8.56 11.40 7.71
C GLY A 316 -7.56 12.17 6.84
N VAL A 317 -6.65 11.45 6.19
CA VAL A 317 -5.61 12.04 5.32
C VAL A 317 -6.27 12.64 4.07
N ASP A 318 -6.03 13.93 3.87
CA ASP A 318 -6.48 14.66 2.68
C ASP A 318 -5.52 14.47 1.48
N LEU A 319 -5.90 15.01 0.34
CA LEU A 319 -5.09 14.97 -0.88
C LEU A 319 -3.69 15.60 -0.67
N GLY A 320 -3.60 16.70 0.10
CA GLY A 320 -2.34 17.35 0.43
C GLY A 320 -1.39 16.42 1.19
N GLY A 321 -1.93 15.64 2.12
CA GLY A 321 -1.18 14.62 2.85
C GLY A 321 -0.64 13.52 1.95
N VAL A 322 -1.42 13.07 0.97
CA VAL A 322 -0.97 12.07 -0.02
C VAL A 322 0.20 12.60 -0.85
N TYR A 323 0.16 13.86 -1.29
CA TYR A 323 1.27 14.48 -2.01
C TYR A 323 2.52 14.62 -1.14
N ARG A 324 2.38 14.99 0.14
CA ARG A 324 3.52 15.03 1.08
C ARG A 324 4.19 13.66 1.25
N LEU A 325 3.40 12.59 1.41
CA LEU A 325 3.93 11.23 1.48
C LEU A 325 4.62 10.81 0.18
N ALA A 326 4.08 11.21 -0.98
CA ALA A 326 4.71 10.96 -2.28
C ALA A 326 6.08 11.66 -2.41
N GLU A 327 6.22 12.87 -1.88
CA GLU A 327 7.50 13.60 -1.84
C GLU A 327 8.52 12.87 -0.96
N VAL A 328 8.14 12.45 0.24
CA VAL A 328 8.99 11.65 1.14
C VAL A 328 9.44 10.34 0.50
N LEU A 329 8.56 9.66 -0.24
CA LEU A 329 8.93 8.46 -1.00
C LEU A 329 9.98 8.76 -2.07
N ARG A 330 9.85 9.88 -2.78
CA ARG A 330 10.81 10.31 -3.79
C ARG A 330 12.19 10.66 -3.18
N GLU A 331 12.20 11.33 -2.04
CA GLU A 331 13.44 11.65 -1.30
C GLU A 331 14.17 10.38 -0.88
N GLN A 332 13.45 9.29 -0.61
CA GLN A 332 13.99 7.98 -0.29
C GLN A 332 14.31 7.13 -1.54
N GLY A 333 14.19 7.69 -2.75
CA GLY A 333 14.67 7.07 -3.98
C GLY A 333 13.61 6.41 -4.87
N VAL A 334 12.32 6.53 -4.57
CA VAL A 334 11.24 6.07 -5.45
C VAL A 334 11.26 6.88 -6.76
N ARG A 335 11.36 6.16 -7.88
CA ARG A 335 11.47 6.75 -9.22
C ARG A 335 10.69 5.98 -10.26
#